data_ba007b6d6c6ae9d6981b562bb3797d1c
#
_entry.id   ba007b6d6c6ae9d6981b562bb3797d1c
#
_cell.length_a   1.000
_cell.length_b   1.000
_cell.length_c   1.000
_cell.angle_alpha   90.00
_cell.angle_beta   90.00
_cell.angle_gamma   90.00
#
_symmetry.space_group_name_H-M   'P 1'
#
loop_
_entity.id
_entity.type
_entity.pdbx_description
1 polymer ?
#
loop_
_entity_poly.entity_id
_entity_poly.type
_entity_poly.pdbx_seq_one_letter_code
_entity_poly.pdbx_strand_id
1 'polypeptide(L)'
;MILACSCVYGIWCHGIEMRIFGQVCSVALANASDSMSDHTTETVKTYMEAVGEEVYEYVWTTKKIKYRTGADTSYKSKGTLEKDKMIRRTGITHNGWSRIDVDGKEYYVPKGTLSGDIPDSLPIADGIKGEYQKYALSLLPDFGWDSSELEPLIYLWNRESGWNPNSHNKRSGAHGIPQALPGSKMASEGSDYYTNPEPQIRWGLKYIAGRYGSPSSAWAHFQSHGWY
;
A
#
# COMPACT_ATOMS: atom_id res chain seq x y z
N MET A 1 14.41 -40.67 2.51
CA MET A 1 14.36 -40.15 3.90
C MET A 1 13.78 -38.75 3.83
N ILE A 2 12.52 -38.62 4.21
CA ILE A 2 11.76 -37.36 4.09
C ILE A 2 12.15 -36.52 5.29
N LEU A 3 12.90 -35.44 5.09
CA LEU A 3 13.12 -34.44 6.13
C LEU A 3 11.91 -33.49 6.13
N ALA A 4 11.05 -33.67 7.12
CA ALA A 4 10.01 -32.70 7.42
C ALA A 4 10.66 -31.52 8.13
N CYS A 5 10.83 -30.41 7.42
CA CYS A 5 11.19 -29.14 8.01
C CYS A 5 9.89 -28.45 8.46
N SER A 6 9.55 -28.56 9.75
CA SER A 6 8.44 -27.82 10.30
C SER A 6 8.91 -26.43 10.72
N CYS A 7 8.73 -25.47 9.84
CA CYS A 7 8.86 -24.06 10.19
C CYS A 7 7.52 -23.51 10.66
N VAL A 8 7.53 -22.84 11.78
CA VAL A 8 6.37 -22.22 12.46
C VAL A 8 5.65 -21.16 11.62
N TYR A 9 6.08 -20.91 10.38
CA TYR A 9 5.48 -19.98 9.43
C TYR A 9 5.38 -20.59 8.02
N GLY A 10 4.67 -21.71 7.89
CA GLY A 10 4.06 -22.16 6.65
C GLY A 10 4.93 -22.23 5.39
N ILE A 11 6.08 -22.92 5.43
CA ILE A 11 6.83 -23.26 4.23
C ILE A 11 6.44 -24.70 3.83
N TRP A 12 5.80 -24.86 2.69
CA TRP A 12 5.50 -26.15 2.11
C TRP A 12 6.46 -26.41 0.95
N CYS A 13 7.34 -27.39 1.11
CA CYS A 13 8.17 -27.89 -0.01
C CYS A 13 7.44 -29.05 -0.68
N HIS A 14 6.79 -28.78 -1.81
CA HIS A 14 6.41 -29.82 -2.77
C HIS A 14 6.94 -29.39 -4.14
N GLY A 15 7.92 -30.15 -4.64
CA GLY A 15 8.41 -30.19 -6.02
C GLY A 15 8.33 -28.89 -6.83
N ILE A 16 9.43 -28.12 -6.91
CA ILE A 16 9.73 -27.08 -7.89
C ILE A 16 9.09 -25.68 -7.64
N GLU A 17 8.17 -25.46 -6.70
CA GLU A 17 7.76 -24.11 -6.32
C GLU A 17 8.09 -23.79 -4.86
N MET A 18 9.20 -23.08 -4.62
CA MET A 18 9.46 -22.44 -3.32
C MET A 18 8.87 -21.03 -3.33
N ARG A 19 7.79 -20.80 -2.59
CA ARG A 19 7.33 -19.44 -2.26
C ARG A 19 7.87 -19.07 -0.89
N ILE A 20 8.73 -18.08 -0.85
CA ILE A 20 9.37 -17.58 0.38
C ILE A 20 8.58 -16.37 0.85
N PHE A 21 8.00 -16.45 2.05
CA PHE A 21 7.35 -15.32 2.72
C PHE A 21 8.23 -14.81 3.87
N GLY A 22 8.73 -13.56 3.74
CA GLY A 22 9.25 -12.74 4.84
C GLY A 22 10.71 -12.97 5.25
N GLN A 23 11.22 -11.97 5.96
CA GLN A 23 12.60 -11.75 6.43
C GLN A 23 13.26 -12.89 7.25
N VAL A 24 12.50 -13.89 7.69
CA VAL A 24 12.99 -15.01 8.53
C VAL A 24 13.75 -16.05 7.73
N CYS A 25 13.68 -16.03 6.39
CA CYS A 25 14.33 -17.03 5.55
C CYS A 25 15.84 -16.87 5.41
N SER A 26 16.39 -15.67 5.60
CA SER A 26 17.85 -15.43 5.48
C SER A 26 18.66 -16.19 6.50
N VAL A 27 18.15 -16.31 7.74
CA VAL A 27 18.83 -17.05 8.82
C VAL A 27 18.65 -18.56 8.68
N ALA A 28 17.50 -19.01 8.21
CA ALA A 28 17.25 -20.45 7.96
C ALA A 28 18.07 -21.00 6.80
N LEU A 29 18.30 -20.19 5.75
CA LEU A 29 19.13 -20.56 4.60
C LEU A 29 20.62 -20.63 4.96
N ALA A 30 21.13 -19.75 5.84
CA ALA A 30 22.51 -19.79 6.31
C ALA A 30 22.81 -21.09 7.12
N ASN A 31 21.82 -21.62 7.84
CA ASN A 31 21.97 -22.86 8.60
C ASN A 31 21.65 -24.14 7.81
N ALA A 32 20.98 -24.01 6.66
CA ALA A 32 20.65 -25.14 5.77
C ALA A 32 21.75 -25.42 4.73
N SER A 33 22.69 -24.50 4.53
CA SER A 33 23.76 -24.61 3.53
C SER A 33 24.69 -25.81 3.73
N ASP A 34 24.81 -26.32 4.96
CA ASP A 34 25.69 -27.46 5.28
C ASP A 34 25.09 -28.83 4.91
N SER A 35 23.82 -28.89 4.49
CA SER A 35 23.14 -30.17 4.20
C SER A 35 22.46 -30.26 2.83
N MET A 36 22.53 -29.20 2.03
CA MET A 36 21.92 -29.16 0.69
C MET A 36 22.96 -29.61 -0.39
N SER A 37 22.47 -30.33 -1.41
CA SER A 37 23.33 -30.68 -2.55
C SER A 37 23.81 -29.41 -3.26
N ASP A 38 25.04 -29.39 -3.79
CA ASP A 38 25.65 -28.26 -4.50
C ASP A 38 24.72 -27.60 -5.52
N HIS A 39 23.95 -28.41 -6.24
CA HIS A 39 23.04 -27.93 -7.29
C HIS A 39 21.87 -27.13 -6.76
N THR A 40 21.35 -27.47 -5.58
CA THR A 40 20.22 -26.74 -4.94
C THR A 40 20.72 -25.43 -4.35
N THR A 41 21.92 -25.44 -3.78
CA THR A 41 22.56 -24.23 -3.22
C THR A 41 22.88 -23.22 -4.32
N GLU A 42 23.40 -23.67 -5.47
CA GLU A 42 23.67 -22.81 -6.63
C GLU A 42 22.39 -22.21 -7.21
N THR A 43 21.31 -22.99 -7.32
CA THR A 43 20.01 -22.51 -7.83
C THR A 43 19.40 -21.46 -6.90
N VAL A 44 19.44 -21.68 -5.58
CA VAL A 44 18.94 -20.71 -4.58
C VAL A 44 19.79 -19.44 -4.60
N LYS A 45 21.11 -19.56 -4.66
CA LYS A 45 22.02 -18.42 -4.74
C LYS A 45 21.78 -17.61 -6.02
N THR A 46 21.64 -18.26 -7.16
CA THR A 46 21.33 -17.61 -8.44
C THR A 46 19.97 -16.90 -8.39
N TYR A 47 18.96 -17.52 -7.76
CA TYR A 47 17.65 -16.90 -7.55
C TYR A 47 17.75 -15.66 -6.66
N MET A 48 18.43 -15.75 -5.52
CA MET A 48 18.64 -14.61 -4.60
C MET A 48 19.46 -13.49 -5.25
N GLU A 49 20.46 -13.82 -6.05
CA GLU A 49 21.25 -12.85 -6.83
C GLU A 49 20.42 -12.18 -7.93
N ALA A 50 19.48 -12.90 -8.56
CA ALA A 50 18.61 -12.36 -9.59
C ALA A 50 17.48 -11.48 -9.01
N VAL A 51 16.93 -11.86 -7.84
CA VAL A 51 15.79 -11.17 -7.23
C VAL A 51 16.23 -9.96 -6.38
N GLY A 52 17.45 -10.00 -5.82
CA GLY A 52 17.95 -8.95 -4.94
C GLY A 52 17.19 -8.92 -3.59
N GLU A 53 16.86 -7.74 -3.10
CA GLU A 53 16.16 -7.53 -1.82
C GLU A 53 14.64 -7.52 -2.05
N GLU A 54 13.89 -8.27 -1.24
CA GLU A 54 12.44 -8.14 -1.18
C GLU A 54 12.06 -6.98 -0.27
N VAL A 55 11.22 -6.09 -0.77
CA VAL A 55 10.66 -4.96 -0.06
C VAL A 55 9.17 -4.88 -0.34
N TYR A 56 8.38 -4.43 0.64
CA TYR A 56 6.94 -4.25 0.47
C TYR A 56 6.57 -2.86 0.96
N GLU A 57 6.58 -1.90 0.03
CA GLU A 57 6.32 -0.50 0.35
C GLU A 57 5.61 0.20 -0.81
N TYR A 58 4.91 1.29 -0.49
CA TYR A 58 4.38 2.20 -1.50
C TYR A 58 5.39 3.31 -1.75
N VAL A 59 5.65 3.56 -3.02
CA VAL A 59 6.63 4.54 -3.51
C VAL A 59 6.03 5.35 -4.65
N TRP A 60 6.64 6.47 -4.97
CA TRP A 60 6.18 7.42 -5.97
C TRP A 60 7.10 7.45 -7.15
N THR A 61 6.53 7.54 -8.35
CA THR A 61 7.30 7.80 -9.56
C THR A 61 7.78 9.24 -9.56
N THR A 62 9.10 9.46 -9.71
CA THR A 62 9.70 10.81 -9.73
C THR A 62 9.57 11.52 -11.08
N LYS A 63 9.22 10.76 -12.12
CA LYS A 63 9.04 11.20 -13.51
C LYS A 63 8.19 10.19 -14.27
N LYS A 64 7.78 10.54 -15.48
CA LYS A 64 7.17 9.59 -16.42
C LYS A 64 8.18 8.49 -16.78
N ILE A 65 7.82 7.22 -16.54
CA ILE A 65 8.70 6.06 -16.72
C ILE A 65 8.01 4.91 -17.45
N LYS A 66 8.80 4.15 -18.21
CA LYS A 66 8.32 2.88 -18.79
C LYS A 66 8.58 1.74 -17.83
N TYR A 67 7.58 0.87 -17.62
CA TYR A 67 7.78 -0.38 -16.92
C TYR A 67 7.95 -1.54 -17.91
N ARG A 68 8.75 -2.55 -17.54
CA ARG A 68 9.23 -3.60 -18.43
C ARG A 68 9.05 -4.98 -17.81
N THR A 69 9.17 -6.03 -18.67
CA THR A 69 9.05 -7.43 -18.25
C THR A 69 10.30 -7.97 -17.55
N GLY A 70 11.38 -7.22 -17.46
CA GLY A 70 12.61 -7.60 -16.78
C GLY A 70 13.45 -6.37 -16.44
N ALA A 71 14.46 -6.58 -15.60
CA ALA A 71 15.27 -5.54 -14.96
C ALA A 71 16.41 -5.03 -15.86
N ASP A 72 16.12 -4.71 -17.12
CA ASP A 72 17.04 -4.10 -18.07
C ASP A 72 16.28 -3.39 -19.20
N THR A 73 16.93 -2.45 -19.86
CA THR A 73 16.34 -1.66 -20.98
C THR A 73 16.07 -2.50 -22.23
N SER A 74 16.73 -3.64 -22.40
CA SER A 74 16.51 -4.59 -23.50
C SER A 74 15.17 -5.30 -23.41
N TYR A 75 14.59 -5.44 -22.19
CA TYR A 75 13.29 -6.09 -22.02
C TYR A 75 12.16 -5.24 -22.58
N LYS A 76 11.10 -5.94 -23.02
CA LYS A 76 9.92 -5.32 -23.62
C LYS A 76 9.21 -4.40 -22.65
N SER A 77 8.96 -3.14 -23.07
CA SER A 77 8.06 -2.25 -22.34
C SER A 77 6.63 -2.72 -22.44
N LYS A 78 5.91 -2.67 -21.31
CA LYS A 78 4.49 -3.05 -21.20
C LYS A 78 3.57 -1.84 -21.05
N GLY A 79 4.11 -0.72 -20.59
CA GLY A 79 3.35 0.49 -20.42
C GLY A 79 4.22 1.61 -19.84
N THR A 80 3.53 2.66 -19.41
CA THR A 80 4.16 3.87 -18.85
C THR A 80 3.41 4.25 -17.57
N LEU A 81 4.15 4.65 -16.55
CA LEU A 81 3.63 5.31 -15.35
C LEU A 81 3.89 6.79 -15.46
N GLU A 82 2.91 7.61 -15.16
CA GLU A 82 3.06 9.07 -15.10
C GLU A 82 3.86 9.47 -13.85
N LYS A 83 4.34 10.72 -13.79
CA LYS A 83 4.97 11.30 -12.61
C LYS A 83 3.97 11.34 -11.45
N ASP A 84 4.49 11.25 -10.21
CA ASP A 84 3.72 11.32 -8.96
C ASP A 84 2.65 10.21 -8.82
N LYS A 85 2.82 9.10 -9.56
CA LYS A 85 1.98 7.91 -9.42
C LYS A 85 2.48 7.06 -8.25
N MET A 86 1.60 6.78 -7.30
CA MET A 86 1.87 5.81 -6.23
C MET A 86 1.85 4.39 -6.81
N ILE A 87 2.84 3.58 -6.45
CA ILE A 87 2.96 2.20 -6.90
C ILE A 87 3.55 1.33 -5.79
N ARG A 88 3.12 0.07 -5.71
CA ARG A 88 3.67 -0.89 -4.78
C ARG A 88 5.00 -1.42 -5.30
N ARG A 89 6.08 -1.20 -4.56
CA ARG A 89 7.39 -1.82 -4.80
C ARG A 89 7.45 -3.14 -4.05
N THR A 90 7.82 -4.22 -4.74
CA THR A 90 7.90 -5.59 -4.20
C THR A 90 9.32 -6.10 -4.11
N GLY A 91 10.30 -5.38 -4.66
CA GLY A 91 11.70 -5.77 -4.56
C GLY A 91 12.64 -4.78 -5.23
N ILE A 92 13.92 -4.94 -4.92
CA ILE A 92 15.04 -4.24 -5.56
C ILE A 92 15.97 -5.30 -6.10
N THR A 93 16.18 -5.32 -7.40
CA THR A 93 17.07 -6.27 -8.06
C THR A 93 18.54 -5.94 -7.82
N HIS A 94 19.42 -6.88 -8.04
CA HIS A 94 20.86 -6.73 -7.82
C HIS A 94 21.50 -5.57 -8.61
N ASN A 95 20.98 -5.28 -9.82
CA ASN A 95 21.40 -4.12 -10.62
C ASN A 95 20.67 -2.81 -10.23
N GLY A 96 19.90 -2.83 -9.14
CA GLY A 96 19.21 -1.67 -8.56
C GLY A 96 17.91 -1.27 -9.26
N TRP A 97 17.37 -2.09 -10.17
CA TRP A 97 16.02 -1.88 -10.69
C TRP A 97 15.00 -2.20 -9.59
N SER A 98 13.89 -1.50 -9.59
CA SER A 98 12.77 -1.80 -8.70
C SER A 98 11.79 -2.74 -9.37
N ARG A 99 11.43 -3.81 -8.66
CA ARG A 99 10.30 -4.68 -8.99
C ARG A 99 9.04 -4.02 -8.44
N ILE A 100 8.02 -3.91 -9.26
CA ILE A 100 6.76 -3.25 -8.94
C ILE A 100 5.57 -4.12 -9.30
N ASP A 101 4.46 -3.93 -8.58
CA ASP A 101 3.18 -4.54 -8.90
C ASP A 101 2.34 -3.54 -9.71
N VAL A 102 1.87 -3.97 -10.88
CA VAL A 102 0.89 -3.26 -11.70
C VAL A 102 -0.25 -4.22 -12.02
N ASP A 103 -1.41 -3.98 -11.46
CA ASP A 103 -2.62 -4.81 -11.65
C ASP A 103 -2.40 -6.29 -11.32
N GLY A 104 -1.70 -6.56 -10.20
CA GLY A 104 -1.40 -7.92 -9.72
C GLY A 104 -0.33 -8.65 -10.55
N LYS A 105 0.43 -7.93 -11.36
CA LYS A 105 1.54 -8.47 -12.17
C LYS A 105 2.83 -7.75 -11.87
N GLU A 106 3.92 -8.52 -11.82
CA GLU A 106 5.25 -7.98 -11.59
C GLU A 106 5.87 -7.40 -12.86
N TYR A 107 6.42 -6.20 -12.70
CA TYR A 107 7.19 -5.49 -13.72
C TYR A 107 8.40 -4.80 -13.08
N TYR A 108 9.21 -4.17 -13.91
CA TYR A 108 10.47 -3.57 -13.49
C TYR A 108 10.59 -2.13 -14.01
N VAL A 109 11.10 -1.26 -13.16
CA VAL A 109 11.42 0.13 -13.50
C VAL A 109 12.86 0.46 -13.15
N PRO A 110 13.51 1.39 -13.88
CA PRO A 110 14.91 1.70 -13.68
C PRO A 110 15.23 2.26 -12.30
N LYS A 111 16.46 2.03 -11.82
CA LYS A 111 17.01 2.64 -10.60
C LYS A 111 16.83 4.16 -10.60
N GLY A 112 16.49 4.73 -9.44
CA GLY A 112 16.38 6.18 -9.24
C GLY A 112 15.15 6.82 -9.90
N THR A 113 14.15 6.01 -10.24
CA THR A 113 12.87 6.49 -10.80
C THR A 113 11.71 6.45 -9.82
N LEU A 114 11.96 5.94 -8.61
CA LEU A 114 11.01 5.89 -7.50
C LEU A 114 11.57 6.61 -6.27
N SER A 115 10.70 7.24 -5.48
CA SER A 115 10.99 7.84 -4.18
C SER A 115 10.01 7.33 -3.13
N GLY A 116 10.46 7.21 -1.88
CA GLY A 116 9.59 7.01 -0.72
C GLY A 116 8.90 8.29 -0.24
N ASP A 117 9.37 9.45 -0.70
CA ASP A 117 8.81 10.73 -0.29
C ASP A 117 7.49 11.01 -1.02
N ILE A 118 6.51 11.50 -0.27
CA ILE A 118 5.22 11.92 -0.82
C ILE A 118 5.46 13.17 -1.70
N PRO A 119 4.96 13.20 -2.95
CA PRO A 119 5.15 14.36 -3.82
C PRO A 119 4.52 15.63 -3.29
N ASP A 120 5.21 16.76 -3.42
CA ASP A 120 4.69 18.10 -3.07
C ASP A 120 3.46 18.51 -3.91
N SER A 121 3.22 17.84 -5.03
CA SER A 121 2.04 18.05 -5.88
C SER A 121 0.72 17.62 -5.23
N LEU A 122 0.77 16.78 -4.17
CA LEU A 122 -0.44 16.36 -3.47
C LEU A 122 -0.93 17.47 -2.53
N PRO A 123 -2.27 17.69 -2.44
CA PRO A 123 -2.86 18.79 -1.68
C PRO A 123 -2.91 18.49 -0.15
N ILE A 124 -1.81 17.97 0.40
CA ILE A 124 -1.71 17.65 1.83
C ILE A 124 -1.44 18.91 2.63
N ALA A 125 -2.24 19.13 3.69
CA ALA A 125 -2.08 20.26 4.57
C ALA A 125 -0.85 20.13 5.47
N ASP A 126 -0.38 21.27 5.99
CA ASP A 126 0.65 21.29 7.02
C ASP A 126 0.12 20.87 8.41
N GLY A 127 1.04 20.43 9.28
CA GLY A 127 0.77 20.11 10.67
C GLY A 127 -0.09 18.85 10.86
N ILE A 128 -0.77 18.78 12.01
CA ILE A 128 -1.48 17.56 12.45
C ILE A 128 -2.58 17.11 11.48
N LYS A 129 -3.22 18.04 10.79
CA LYS A 129 -4.21 17.73 9.76
C LYS A 129 -3.57 17.00 8.58
N GLY A 130 -2.37 17.42 8.17
CA GLY A 130 -1.60 16.74 7.12
C GLY A 130 -1.21 15.33 7.51
N GLU A 131 -0.88 15.06 8.78
CA GLU A 131 -0.60 13.72 9.25
C GLU A 131 -1.82 12.79 9.12
N TYR A 132 -3.02 13.28 9.39
CA TYR A 132 -4.25 12.51 9.16
C TYR A 132 -4.50 12.22 7.68
N GLN A 133 -4.19 13.19 6.81
CA GLN A 133 -4.31 13.03 5.35
C GLN A 133 -3.26 12.03 4.81
N LYS A 134 -2.02 12.07 5.30
CA LYS A 134 -0.98 11.08 4.97
C LYS A 134 -1.37 9.67 5.43
N TYR A 135 -1.95 9.55 6.63
CA TYR A 135 -2.45 8.28 7.12
C TYR A 135 -3.58 7.74 6.22
N ALA A 136 -4.56 8.58 5.84
CA ALA A 136 -5.59 8.19 4.89
C ALA A 136 -4.99 7.75 3.54
N LEU A 137 -4.01 8.51 3.01
CA LEU A 137 -3.31 8.19 1.77
C LEU A 137 -2.67 6.79 1.82
N SER A 138 -2.03 6.42 2.93
CA SER A 138 -1.40 5.11 3.10
C SER A 138 -2.38 3.94 3.05
N LEU A 139 -3.67 4.19 3.32
CA LEU A 139 -4.72 3.18 3.33
C LEU A 139 -5.48 3.05 2.00
N LEU A 140 -5.37 4.03 1.08
CA LEU A 140 -6.11 3.99 -0.19
C LEU A 140 -5.89 2.69 -0.99
N PRO A 141 -4.66 2.16 -1.07
CA PRO A 141 -4.40 0.93 -1.81
C PRO A 141 -5.12 -0.31 -1.27
N ASP A 142 -5.42 -0.35 0.04
CA ASP A 142 -6.16 -1.46 0.67
C ASP A 142 -7.60 -1.58 0.11
N PHE A 143 -8.10 -0.48 -0.47
CA PHE A 143 -9.40 -0.41 -1.15
C PHE A 143 -9.29 -0.50 -2.68
N GLY A 144 -8.10 -0.71 -3.23
CA GLY A 144 -7.84 -0.69 -4.67
C GLY A 144 -7.87 0.71 -5.29
N TRP A 145 -7.73 1.76 -4.46
CA TRP A 145 -7.71 3.15 -4.91
C TRP A 145 -6.28 3.66 -5.07
N ASP A 146 -6.07 4.49 -6.07
CA ASP A 146 -4.79 5.17 -6.23
C ASP A 146 -4.77 6.55 -5.54
N SER A 147 -3.61 7.20 -5.58
CA SER A 147 -3.41 8.50 -4.92
C SER A 147 -4.28 9.63 -5.45
N SER A 148 -4.87 9.51 -6.64
CA SER A 148 -5.79 10.53 -7.17
C SER A 148 -7.09 10.61 -6.37
N GLU A 149 -7.43 9.57 -5.61
CA GLU A 149 -8.60 9.57 -4.72
C GLU A 149 -8.38 10.36 -3.42
N LEU A 150 -7.14 10.77 -3.11
CA LEU A 150 -6.85 11.57 -1.93
C LEU A 150 -7.48 12.98 -2.03
N GLU A 151 -7.37 13.64 -3.15
CA GLU A 151 -7.87 15.01 -3.31
C GLU A 151 -9.39 15.10 -3.14
N PRO A 152 -10.22 14.24 -3.77
CA PRO A 152 -11.65 14.18 -3.49
C PRO A 152 -11.97 13.87 -2.02
N LEU A 153 -11.21 13.00 -1.37
CA LEU A 153 -11.36 12.69 0.04
C LEU A 153 -11.07 13.91 0.92
N ILE A 154 -10.01 14.66 0.60
CA ILE A 154 -9.66 15.90 1.30
C ILE A 154 -10.80 16.92 1.19
N TYR A 155 -11.37 17.12 0.01
CA TYR A 155 -12.50 18.02 -0.19
C TYR A 155 -13.72 17.58 0.63
N LEU A 156 -14.06 16.29 0.56
CA LEU A 156 -15.21 15.74 1.28
C LEU A 156 -15.09 15.96 2.79
N TRP A 157 -14.00 15.50 3.40
CA TRP A 157 -13.84 15.58 4.85
C TRP A 157 -13.46 16.98 5.36
N ASN A 158 -13.01 17.88 4.49
CA ASN A 158 -12.97 19.30 4.80
C ASN A 158 -14.37 19.87 5.01
N ARG A 159 -15.36 19.43 4.24
CA ARG A 159 -16.76 19.87 4.38
C ARG A 159 -17.44 19.27 5.61
N GLU A 160 -17.08 18.07 5.98
CA GLU A 160 -17.66 17.34 7.11
C GLU A 160 -17.17 17.88 8.46
N SER A 161 -15.87 17.93 8.66
CA SER A 161 -15.28 18.26 9.96
C SER A 161 -14.05 19.15 9.91
N GLY A 162 -13.55 19.43 8.70
CA GLY A 162 -12.22 20.02 8.52
C GLY A 162 -11.09 19.09 8.98
N TRP A 163 -11.30 17.77 8.93
CA TRP A 163 -10.40 16.75 9.45
C TRP A 163 -10.21 16.82 10.98
N ASN A 164 -11.19 17.31 11.71
CA ASN A 164 -11.15 17.42 13.17
C ASN A 164 -11.73 16.14 13.81
N PRO A 165 -10.92 15.30 14.49
CA PRO A 165 -11.39 14.08 15.13
C PRO A 165 -12.37 14.36 16.29
N ASN A 166 -12.35 15.54 16.87
CA ASN A 166 -13.22 15.94 17.97
C ASN A 166 -14.49 16.71 17.51
N SER A 167 -14.69 16.81 16.19
CA SER A 167 -15.90 17.45 15.64
C SER A 167 -17.15 16.68 16.05
N HIS A 168 -18.10 17.37 16.71
CA HIS A 168 -19.34 16.76 17.17
C HIS A 168 -20.54 17.66 16.89
N ASN A 169 -21.46 17.18 16.08
CA ASN A 169 -22.71 17.88 15.82
C ASN A 169 -23.72 17.57 16.92
N LYS A 170 -23.93 18.53 17.84
CA LYS A 170 -24.83 18.38 18.99
C LYS A 170 -26.28 18.09 18.61
N ARG A 171 -26.72 18.48 17.41
CA ARG A 171 -28.10 18.30 16.95
C ARG A 171 -28.33 16.91 16.39
N SER A 172 -27.43 16.42 15.54
CA SER A 172 -27.57 15.12 14.88
C SER A 172 -26.89 14.00 15.65
N GLY A 173 -25.83 14.29 16.43
CA GLY A 173 -24.96 13.31 17.04
C GLY A 173 -23.85 12.78 16.10
N ALA A 174 -23.70 13.37 14.92
CA ALA A 174 -22.60 13.03 14.02
C ALA A 174 -21.25 13.38 14.66
N HIS A 175 -20.23 12.51 14.47
CA HIS A 175 -18.96 12.63 15.17
C HIS A 175 -17.75 12.32 14.29
N GLY A 176 -16.65 13.01 14.62
CA GLY A 176 -15.31 12.76 14.13
C GLY A 176 -15.05 13.24 12.71
N ILE A 177 -13.92 12.83 12.16
CA ILE A 177 -13.47 13.23 10.82
C ILE A 177 -14.53 12.95 9.75
N PRO A 178 -15.13 11.73 9.66
CA PRO A 178 -16.11 11.41 8.63
C PRO A 178 -17.55 11.80 9.00
N GLN A 179 -17.79 12.45 10.15
CA GLN A 179 -19.12 12.76 10.67
C GLN A 179 -20.06 11.55 10.71
N ALA A 180 -19.54 10.43 11.24
CA ALA A 180 -20.32 9.19 11.37
C ALA A 180 -21.58 9.38 12.23
N LEU A 181 -22.72 8.81 11.77
CA LEU A 181 -24.02 8.90 12.44
C LEU A 181 -24.67 7.51 12.61
N PRO A 182 -24.87 7.01 13.84
CA PRO A 182 -24.26 7.50 15.08
C PRO A 182 -22.74 7.31 15.09
N GLY A 183 -22.03 8.19 15.84
CA GLY A 183 -20.56 8.11 15.96
C GLY A 183 -20.04 6.76 16.47
N SER A 184 -20.84 6.06 17.28
CA SER A 184 -20.50 4.73 17.84
C SER A 184 -20.26 3.63 16.78
N LYS A 185 -20.67 3.83 15.52
CA LYS A 185 -20.35 2.90 14.44
C LYS A 185 -18.84 2.74 14.23
N MET A 186 -18.08 3.80 14.52
CA MET A 186 -16.61 3.79 14.38
C MET A 186 -15.90 2.89 15.40
N ALA A 187 -16.61 2.42 16.45
CA ALA A 187 -16.07 1.47 17.43
C ALA A 187 -15.69 0.12 16.82
N SER A 188 -16.21 -0.22 15.64
CA SER A 188 -15.78 -1.40 14.87
C SER A 188 -14.33 -1.36 14.42
N GLU A 189 -13.72 -0.17 14.36
CA GLU A 189 -12.34 0.03 13.92
C GLU A 189 -11.36 0.31 15.09
N GLY A 190 -11.89 0.54 16.29
CA GLY A 190 -11.10 0.78 17.51
C GLY A 190 -11.97 1.34 18.63
N SER A 191 -11.77 0.85 19.86
CA SER A 191 -12.54 1.29 21.03
C SER A 191 -12.29 2.74 21.42
N ASP A 192 -11.17 3.30 20.99
CA ASP A 192 -10.72 4.69 21.21
C ASP A 192 -11.18 5.67 20.12
N TYR A 193 -12.07 5.25 19.23
CA TYR A 193 -12.59 6.02 18.08
C TYR A 193 -13.05 7.42 18.43
N TYR A 194 -13.44 7.68 19.67
CA TYR A 194 -14.03 8.97 20.03
C TYR A 194 -13.03 10.12 19.94
N THR A 195 -11.75 9.87 20.18
CA THR A 195 -10.67 10.87 20.13
C THR A 195 -9.54 10.52 19.18
N ASN A 196 -9.38 9.23 18.84
CA ASN A 196 -8.33 8.76 17.96
C ASN A 196 -8.75 8.91 16.48
N PRO A 197 -7.99 9.68 15.66
CA PRO A 197 -8.28 9.85 14.24
C PRO A 197 -8.19 8.56 13.41
N GLU A 198 -7.31 7.63 13.76
CA GLU A 198 -7.07 6.43 12.95
C GLU A 198 -8.30 5.54 12.77
N PRO A 199 -9.01 5.07 13.83
CA PRO A 199 -10.23 4.30 13.64
C PRO A 199 -11.33 5.10 12.93
N GLN A 200 -11.38 6.42 13.10
CA GLN A 200 -12.32 7.27 12.38
C GLN A 200 -12.06 7.27 10.87
N ILE A 201 -10.78 7.39 10.48
CA ILE A 201 -10.35 7.37 9.08
C ILE A 201 -10.61 5.99 8.47
N ARG A 202 -10.21 4.90 9.14
CA ARG A 202 -10.47 3.53 8.65
C ARG A 202 -11.96 3.29 8.43
N TRP A 203 -12.78 3.66 9.41
CA TRP A 203 -14.23 3.51 9.28
C TRP A 203 -14.79 4.33 8.13
N GLY A 204 -14.36 5.59 8.00
CA GLY A 204 -14.83 6.49 6.94
C GLY A 204 -14.48 5.98 5.54
N LEU A 205 -13.26 5.44 5.35
CA LEU A 205 -12.86 4.83 4.08
C LEU A 205 -13.70 3.58 3.76
N LYS A 206 -13.94 2.70 4.75
CA LYS A 206 -14.83 1.53 4.58
C LYS A 206 -16.26 1.94 4.24
N TYR A 207 -16.77 2.98 4.88
CA TYR A 207 -18.11 3.52 4.57
C TYR A 207 -18.18 4.02 3.13
N ILE A 208 -17.18 4.80 2.69
CA ILE A 208 -17.08 5.29 1.31
C ILE A 208 -17.03 4.12 0.32
N ALA A 209 -16.17 3.12 0.58
CA ALA A 209 -16.05 1.95 -0.27
C ALA A 209 -17.37 1.19 -0.43
N GLY A 210 -18.04 0.94 0.70
CA GLY A 210 -19.30 0.16 0.70
C GLY A 210 -20.50 0.90 0.10
N ARG A 211 -20.53 2.23 0.19
CA ARG A 211 -21.70 3.01 -0.25
C ARG A 211 -21.51 3.68 -1.60
N TYR A 212 -20.33 4.16 -1.91
CA TYR A 212 -20.04 4.99 -3.09
C TYR A 212 -19.03 4.36 -4.05
N GLY A 213 -18.28 3.36 -3.58
CA GLY A 213 -17.23 2.70 -4.35
C GLY A 213 -15.90 3.45 -4.32
N SER A 214 -15.88 4.79 -4.28
CA SER A 214 -14.66 5.58 -4.22
C SER A 214 -14.86 6.97 -3.59
N PRO A 215 -13.79 7.62 -3.09
CA PRO A 215 -13.83 9.01 -2.64
C PRO A 215 -14.33 10.00 -3.70
N SER A 216 -13.91 9.85 -4.96
CA SER A 216 -14.38 10.69 -6.05
C SER A 216 -15.89 10.58 -6.27
N SER A 217 -16.44 9.36 -6.20
CA SER A 217 -17.88 9.12 -6.30
C SER A 217 -18.64 9.72 -5.10
N ALA A 218 -18.09 9.57 -3.87
CA ALA A 218 -18.68 10.17 -2.67
C ALA A 218 -18.67 11.69 -2.73
N TRP A 219 -17.58 12.30 -3.22
CA TRP A 219 -17.49 13.75 -3.43
C TRP A 219 -18.47 14.25 -4.47
N ALA A 220 -18.61 13.56 -5.60
CA ALA A 220 -19.59 13.90 -6.63
C ALA A 220 -21.03 13.84 -6.10
N HIS A 221 -21.33 12.82 -5.27
CA HIS A 221 -22.62 12.73 -4.57
C HIS A 221 -22.84 13.91 -3.62
N PHE A 222 -21.81 14.24 -2.80
CA PHE A 222 -21.90 15.40 -1.89
C PHE A 222 -22.14 16.71 -2.64
N GLN A 223 -21.46 16.94 -3.76
CA GLN A 223 -21.65 18.14 -4.59
C GLN A 223 -23.07 18.30 -5.11
N SER A 224 -23.74 17.17 -5.41
CA SER A 224 -25.11 17.19 -5.94
C SER A 224 -26.21 17.21 -4.87
N HIS A 225 -25.95 16.65 -3.69
CA HIS A 225 -26.96 16.42 -2.65
C HIS A 225 -26.69 17.17 -1.33
N GLY A 226 -25.47 17.65 -1.10
CA GLY A 226 -25.06 18.32 0.14
C GLY A 226 -24.80 17.40 1.32
N TRP A 227 -24.74 16.07 1.09
CA TRP A 227 -24.42 15.04 2.08
C TRP A 227 -23.81 13.81 1.40
N TYR A 228 -23.21 12.89 2.21
CA TYR A 228 -22.69 11.60 1.74
C TYR A 228 -22.92 10.50 2.76
#